data_0a648bb82506f5f0dbcf2a10944b7add
#
_entry.id   0a648bb82506f5f0dbcf2a10944b7add
#
_cell.length_a   1.000
_cell.length_b   1.000
_cell.length_c   1.000
_cell.angle_alpha   90.00
_cell.angle_beta   90.00
_cell.angle_gamma   90.00
#
_symmetry.space_group_name_H-M   'P 1'
#
loop_
_entity.id
_entity.type
_entity.pdbx_description
1 polymer ?
#
loop_
_entity_poly.entity_id
_entity_poly.type
_entity_poly.pdbx_seq_one_letter_code
_entity_poly.pdbx_strand_id
1 'polypeptide(L)'
;YYITNVMEDYTPDMDQMLFYLPLAGSTFKKVYFDEVMGQAVSKFVPAEQLIVPYDTSDLDTCPNVTHIIRMGLNDLRKQQLAGVYRDINVIPVQGDVTEVQGEINRISGMEPSQIDYDCTLLECHVDLDLKGFEEVDDEGEPTGVKLPYVVTISQDNGQILSIRRNYK
;
A
#
# COMPACT_ATOMS: atom_id res chain seq x y z
N TYR A 1 24.78 -3.49 -11.11
CA TYR A 1 25.38 -3.57 -9.76
C TYR A 1 24.37 -3.25 -8.66
N TYR A 2 23.64 -2.11 -8.73
CA TYR A 2 22.71 -1.69 -7.68
C TYR A 2 21.55 -2.70 -7.52
N ILE A 3 20.88 -3.06 -8.60
CA ILE A 3 19.74 -3.98 -8.61
C ILE A 3 20.13 -5.39 -8.12
N THR A 4 21.32 -5.86 -8.46
CA THR A 4 21.74 -7.22 -8.16
C THR A 4 22.44 -7.37 -6.81
N ASN A 5 23.02 -6.31 -6.26
CA ASN A 5 23.87 -6.38 -5.09
C ASN A 5 23.37 -5.55 -3.90
N VAL A 6 22.53 -4.53 -4.14
CA VAL A 6 21.99 -3.66 -3.09
C VAL A 6 20.53 -3.99 -2.82
N MET A 7 19.75 -4.23 -3.88
CA MET A 7 18.34 -4.62 -3.76
C MET A 7 18.23 -6.16 -3.74
N GLU A 8 18.55 -6.78 -2.61
CA GLU A 8 18.56 -8.24 -2.48
C GLU A 8 17.22 -8.90 -2.84
N ASP A 9 16.12 -8.23 -2.52
CA ASP A 9 14.76 -8.72 -2.77
C ASP A 9 14.28 -8.55 -4.22
N TYR A 10 15.04 -7.86 -5.08
CA TYR A 10 14.60 -7.55 -6.45
C TYR A 10 14.39 -8.81 -7.30
N THR A 11 15.31 -9.75 -7.23
CA THR A 11 15.27 -10.97 -8.05
C THR A 11 14.14 -11.91 -7.63
N PRO A 12 13.96 -12.26 -6.34
CA PRO A 12 12.82 -13.07 -5.90
C PRO A 12 11.47 -12.43 -6.20
N ASP A 13 11.36 -11.10 -6.01
CA ASP A 13 10.14 -10.35 -6.34
C ASP A 13 9.81 -10.37 -7.84
N MET A 14 10.84 -10.28 -8.68
CA MET A 14 10.67 -10.34 -10.13
C MET A 14 10.24 -11.75 -10.58
N ASP A 15 10.85 -12.79 -10.02
CA ASP A 15 10.48 -14.19 -10.31
C ASP A 15 9.02 -14.45 -9.93
N GLN A 16 8.60 -13.98 -8.76
CA GLN A 16 7.21 -14.08 -8.31
C GLN A 16 6.26 -13.33 -9.26
N MET A 17 6.59 -12.10 -9.64
CA MET A 17 5.82 -11.32 -10.59
C MET A 17 5.66 -12.04 -11.95
N LEU A 18 6.74 -12.58 -12.49
CA LEU A 18 6.72 -13.29 -13.76
C LEU A 18 5.93 -14.61 -13.69
N PHE A 19 5.94 -15.28 -12.54
CA PHE A 19 5.12 -16.47 -12.31
C PHE A 19 3.62 -16.15 -12.27
N TYR A 20 3.24 -15.05 -11.61
CA TYR A 20 1.83 -14.63 -11.48
C TYR A 20 1.26 -14.01 -12.75
N LEU A 21 2.08 -13.36 -13.57
CA LEU A 21 1.63 -12.65 -14.77
C LEU A 21 0.77 -13.51 -15.73
N PRO A 22 1.16 -14.73 -16.11
CA PRO A 22 0.35 -15.57 -17.00
C PRO A 22 -0.91 -16.11 -16.32
N LEU A 23 -0.96 -16.19 -14.98
CA LEU A 23 -2.11 -16.69 -14.23
C LEU A 23 -3.17 -15.58 -14.02
N ALA A 24 -2.75 -14.40 -13.61
CA ALA A 24 -3.63 -13.29 -13.27
C ALA A 24 -3.91 -12.33 -14.45
N GLY A 25 -3.12 -12.41 -15.52
CA GLY A 25 -3.23 -11.52 -16.68
C GLY A 25 -2.63 -10.14 -16.48
N SER A 26 -2.49 -9.69 -15.24
CA SER A 26 -1.85 -8.41 -14.86
C SER A 26 -1.15 -8.53 -13.52
N THR A 27 -0.04 -7.81 -13.40
CA THR A 27 0.74 -7.71 -12.16
C THR A 27 1.31 -6.30 -12.07
N PHE A 28 1.57 -5.84 -10.85
CA PHE A 28 2.05 -4.50 -10.59
C PHE A 28 3.35 -4.54 -9.80
N LYS A 29 4.10 -3.45 -9.87
CA LYS A 29 5.34 -3.30 -9.13
C LYS A 29 5.34 -1.93 -8.45
N LYS A 30 5.55 -1.93 -7.14
CA LYS A 30 5.70 -0.72 -6.35
C LYS A 30 7.17 -0.45 -6.13
N VAL A 31 7.64 0.72 -6.58
CA VAL A 31 9.02 1.18 -6.38
C VAL A 31 9.00 2.39 -5.48
N TYR A 32 9.75 2.34 -4.39
CA TYR A 32 9.83 3.44 -3.42
C TYR A 32 11.16 3.41 -2.68
N PHE A 33 11.49 4.50 -2.02
CA PHE A 33 12.62 4.57 -1.11
C PHE A 33 12.15 4.27 0.31
N ASP A 34 12.73 3.25 0.94
CA ASP A 34 12.45 2.92 2.33
C ASP A 34 13.41 3.70 3.23
N GLU A 35 12.86 4.66 3.98
CA GLU A 35 13.63 5.53 4.86
C GLU A 35 14.22 4.76 6.06
N VAL A 36 13.57 3.68 6.50
CA VAL A 36 14.03 2.86 7.62
C VAL A 36 15.22 2.01 7.21
N MET A 37 15.16 1.43 6.01
CA MET A 37 16.25 0.62 5.46
C MET A 37 17.31 1.47 4.74
N GLY A 38 17.00 2.72 4.39
CA GLY A 38 17.89 3.64 3.68
C GLY A 38 18.21 3.21 2.24
N GLN A 39 17.32 2.47 1.60
CA GLN A 39 17.51 1.94 0.24
C GLN A 39 16.24 1.97 -0.61
N ALA A 40 16.43 1.94 -1.92
CA ALA A 40 15.31 1.75 -2.85
C ALA A 40 14.81 0.30 -2.77
N VAL A 41 13.50 0.16 -2.71
CA VAL A 41 12.79 -1.12 -2.66
C VAL A 41 11.89 -1.24 -3.88
N SER A 42 11.85 -2.42 -4.46
CA SER A 42 10.97 -2.75 -5.58
C SER A 42 10.17 -3.98 -5.20
N LYS A 43 8.88 -3.82 -4.93
CA LYS A 43 8.01 -4.88 -4.39
C LYS A 43 6.95 -5.28 -5.38
N PHE A 44 6.76 -6.57 -5.56
CA PHE A 44 5.65 -7.15 -6.31
C PHE A 44 4.32 -6.86 -5.62
N VAL A 45 3.31 -6.43 -6.39
CA VAL A 45 1.95 -6.21 -5.93
C VAL A 45 1.00 -7.02 -6.80
N PRO A 46 0.32 -8.05 -6.25
CA PRO A 46 -0.68 -8.79 -6.99
C PRO A 46 -1.87 -7.90 -7.35
N ALA A 47 -2.53 -8.19 -8.47
CA ALA A 47 -3.67 -7.41 -8.95
C ALA A 47 -4.82 -7.31 -7.93
N GLU A 48 -5.03 -8.34 -7.12
CA GLU A 48 -6.04 -8.39 -6.06
C GLU A 48 -5.79 -7.43 -4.88
N GLN A 49 -4.55 -6.94 -4.74
CA GLN A 49 -4.18 -5.97 -3.71
C GLN A 49 -4.20 -4.53 -4.23
N LEU A 50 -4.57 -4.32 -5.48
CA LEU A 50 -4.65 -2.99 -6.08
C LEU A 50 -6.11 -2.65 -6.42
N ILE A 51 -6.59 -1.55 -5.88
CA ILE A 51 -7.93 -1.03 -6.16
C ILE A 51 -7.77 0.23 -7.01
N VAL A 52 -8.40 0.21 -8.18
CA VAL A 52 -8.46 1.33 -9.13
C VAL A 52 -9.91 1.54 -9.58
N PRO A 53 -10.30 2.75 -10.04
CA PRO A 53 -11.61 2.97 -10.66
C PRO A 53 -11.81 2.06 -11.88
N TYR A 54 -13.06 1.70 -12.13
CA TYR A 54 -13.43 0.72 -13.18
C TYR A 54 -13.02 1.15 -14.60
N ASP A 55 -13.03 2.43 -14.87
CA ASP A 55 -12.72 3.04 -16.17
C ASP A 55 -11.25 3.41 -16.36
N THR A 56 -10.38 2.99 -15.43
CA THR A 56 -8.95 3.28 -15.49
C THR A 56 -8.29 2.48 -16.60
N SER A 57 -7.70 3.18 -17.55
CA SER A 57 -6.88 2.59 -18.63
C SER A 57 -5.38 2.68 -18.35
N ASP A 58 -4.98 3.64 -17.52
CA ASP A 58 -3.57 3.92 -17.20
C ASP A 58 -3.44 4.39 -15.74
N LEU A 59 -2.44 3.88 -15.02
CA LEU A 59 -2.21 4.23 -13.62
C LEU A 59 -1.67 5.65 -13.45
N ASP A 60 -0.95 6.18 -14.44
CA ASP A 60 -0.35 7.52 -14.37
C ASP A 60 -1.41 8.63 -14.42
N THR A 61 -2.52 8.39 -15.12
CA THR A 61 -3.64 9.32 -15.24
C THR A 61 -4.79 9.02 -14.29
N CYS A 62 -4.66 7.96 -13.49
CA CYS A 62 -5.67 7.53 -12.55
C CYS A 62 -5.81 8.53 -11.40
N PRO A 63 -7.05 9.01 -11.08
CA PRO A 63 -7.27 9.98 -10.03
C PRO A 63 -7.01 9.42 -8.62
N ASN A 64 -7.17 8.11 -8.46
CA ASN A 64 -6.85 7.43 -7.21
C ASN A 64 -6.42 5.99 -7.46
N VAL A 65 -5.40 5.57 -6.75
CA VAL A 65 -4.92 4.18 -6.72
C VAL A 65 -4.77 3.79 -5.26
N THR A 66 -5.37 2.69 -4.86
CA THR A 66 -5.29 2.21 -3.47
C THR A 66 -4.62 0.84 -3.43
N HIS A 67 -3.56 0.74 -2.63
CA HIS A 67 -2.85 -0.50 -2.35
C HIS A 67 -3.29 -1.05 -1.00
N ILE A 68 -3.76 -2.29 -0.98
CA ILE A 68 -4.12 -3.02 0.24
C ILE A 68 -2.86 -3.64 0.81
N ILE A 69 -2.49 -3.21 2.01
CA ILE A 69 -1.32 -3.71 2.73
C ILE A 69 -1.79 -4.51 3.93
N ARG A 70 -1.41 -5.78 4.00
CA ARG A 70 -1.59 -6.61 5.19
C ARG A 70 -0.28 -6.66 5.95
N MET A 71 -0.30 -6.34 7.23
CA MET A 71 0.89 -6.41 8.08
C MET A 71 0.54 -6.84 9.50
N GLY A 72 1.46 -7.56 10.12
CA GLY A 72 1.32 -7.98 11.50
C GLY A 72 1.39 -6.78 12.47
N LEU A 73 0.73 -6.92 13.63
CA LEU A 73 0.74 -5.90 14.69
C LEU A 73 2.15 -5.46 15.09
N ASN A 74 3.07 -6.40 15.16
CA ASN A 74 4.45 -6.10 15.55
C ASN A 74 5.15 -5.22 14.51
N ASP A 75 4.92 -5.46 13.22
CA ASP A 75 5.52 -4.66 12.15
C ASP A 75 4.86 -3.28 12.05
N LEU A 76 3.54 -3.21 12.27
CA LEU A 76 2.86 -1.94 12.43
C LEU A 76 3.48 -1.12 13.58
N ARG A 77 3.74 -1.76 14.73
CA ARG A 77 4.34 -1.09 15.89
C ARG A 77 5.76 -0.61 15.60
N LYS A 78 6.57 -1.38 14.88
CA LYS A 78 7.90 -0.95 14.42
C LYS A 78 7.81 0.32 13.55
N GLN A 79 6.85 0.37 12.62
CA GLN A 79 6.64 1.53 11.75
C GLN A 79 6.16 2.76 12.54
N GLN A 80 5.34 2.56 13.57
CA GLN A 80 4.93 3.64 14.47
C GLN A 80 6.12 4.18 15.27
N LEU A 81 6.97 3.31 15.82
CA LEU A 81 8.17 3.71 16.56
C LEU A 81 9.22 4.39 15.67
N ALA A 82 9.30 3.99 14.40
CA ALA A 82 10.13 4.64 13.40
C ALA A 82 9.59 6.00 12.93
N GLY A 83 8.37 6.39 13.35
CA GLY A 83 7.75 7.66 12.98
C GLY A 83 7.12 7.69 11.59
N VAL A 84 7.05 6.54 10.90
CA VAL A 84 6.39 6.42 9.58
C VAL A 84 4.88 6.54 9.72
N TYR A 85 4.32 5.91 10.76
CA TYR A 85 2.90 5.96 11.10
C TYR A 85 2.68 6.63 12.44
N ARG A 86 1.52 7.26 12.60
CA ARG A 86 1.08 7.81 13.88
C ARG A 86 0.90 6.69 14.90
N ASP A 87 1.20 6.99 16.17
CA ASP A 87 0.96 6.08 17.28
C ASP A 87 -0.55 6.06 17.61
N ILE A 88 -1.28 5.24 16.89
CA ILE A 88 -2.71 5.02 17.01
C ILE A 88 -2.93 3.55 17.35
N ASN A 89 -3.85 3.29 18.25
CA ASN A 89 -4.24 1.93 18.56
C ASN A 89 -5.10 1.36 17.42
N VAL A 90 -4.50 0.52 16.60
CA VAL A 90 -5.20 -0.23 15.55
C VAL A 90 -5.61 -1.56 16.16
N ILE A 91 -6.91 -1.80 16.22
CA ILE A 91 -7.46 -3.08 16.69
C ILE A 91 -7.45 -4.03 15.51
N PRO A 92 -6.73 -5.15 15.57
CA PRO A 92 -6.81 -6.13 14.50
C PRO A 92 -8.23 -6.70 14.47
N VAL A 93 -8.89 -6.55 13.35
CA VAL A 93 -10.14 -7.25 13.11
C VAL A 93 -9.77 -8.62 12.57
N GLN A 94 -10.29 -9.64 13.21
CA GLN A 94 -10.29 -10.98 12.64
C GLN A 94 -11.16 -10.90 11.38
N GLY A 95 -10.52 -10.69 10.24
CA GLY A 95 -11.22 -10.56 8.97
C GLY A 95 -12.09 -11.80 8.75
N ASP A 96 -13.35 -11.61 8.44
CA ASP A 96 -14.18 -12.68 7.93
C ASP A 96 -13.46 -13.27 6.71
N VAL A 97 -12.96 -14.47 6.88
CA VAL A 97 -12.34 -15.22 5.78
C VAL A 97 -13.43 -15.40 4.74
N THR A 98 -13.28 -14.77 3.58
CA THR A 98 -14.24 -14.96 2.49
C THR A 98 -14.35 -16.46 2.19
N GLU A 99 -15.53 -16.92 1.74
CA GLU A 99 -15.74 -18.35 1.42
C GLU A 99 -14.64 -18.90 0.50
N VAL A 100 -14.19 -18.09 -0.48
CA VAL A 100 -13.11 -18.44 -1.41
C VAL A 100 -11.78 -18.60 -0.68
N GLN A 101 -11.45 -17.68 0.23
CA GLN A 101 -10.21 -17.75 1.01
C GLN A 101 -10.26 -18.92 1.99
N GLY A 102 -11.42 -19.20 2.58
CA GLY A 102 -11.65 -20.38 3.44
C GLY A 102 -11.40 -21.69 2.70
N GLU A 103 -11.87 -21.78 1.45
CA GLU A 103 -11.66 -22.95 0.61
C GLU A 103 -10.20 -23.12 0.20
N ILE A 104 -9.52 -22.02 -0.16
CA ILE A 104 -8.08 -22.01 -0.48
C ILE A 104 -7.27 -22.46 0.75
N ASN A 105 -7.57 -21.94 1.94
CA ASN A 105 -6.89 -22.30 3.18
C ASN A 105 -7.10 -23.80 3.50
N ARG A 106 -8.33 -24.30 3.30
CA ARG A 106 -8.65 -25.73 3.49
C ARG A 106 -7.87 -26.63 2.54
N ILE A 107 -7.78 -26.25 1.25
CA ILE A 107 -7.02 -27.00 0.25
C ILE A 107 -5.53 -26.96 0.55
N SER A 108 -5.02 -25.82 1.05
CA SER A 108 -3.62 -25.60 1.43
C SER A 108 -3.25 -26.22 2.78
N GLY A 109 -4.21 -26.81 3.51
CA GLY A 109 -3.99 -27.37 4.82
C GLY A 109 -3.69 -26.37 5.92
N MET A 110 -4.06 -25.09 5.71
CA MET A 110 -3.93 -24.03 6.72
C MET A 110 -5.17 -24.03 7.61
N GLU A 111 -4.96 -24.21 8.91
CA GLU A 111 -6.05 -24.08 9.89
C GLU A 111 -6.36 -22.60 10.15
N PRO A 112 -7.65 -22.22 10.30
CA PRO A 112 -8.04 -20.83 10.59
C PRO A 112 -7.43 -20.26 11.88
N SER A 113 -7.02 -21.10 12.81
CA SER A 113 -6.40 -20.70 14.08
C SER A 113 -4.94 -20.25 13.94
N GLN A 114 -4.32 -20.41 12.77
CA GLN A 114 -2.95 -19.99 12.48
C GLN A 114 -2.89 -18.67 11.73
N ILE A 115 -4.03 -18.03 11.48
CA ILE A 115 -4.06 -16.70 10.87
C ILE A 115 -3.63 -15.71 11.94
N ASP A 116 -2.41 -15.22 11.83
CA ASP A 116 -1.94 -14.09 12.63
C ASP A 116 -2.91 -12.92 12.44
N TYR A 117 -3.21 -12.23 13.55
CA TYR A 117 -4.05 -11.04 13.52
C TYR A 117 -3.35 -9.94 12.75
N ASP A 118 -3.60 -9.88 11.47
CA ASP A 118 -3.04 -8.87 10.59
C ASP A 118 -3.93 -7.62 10.57
N CYS A 119 -3.29 -6.47 10.61
CA CYS A 119 -3.94 -5.21 10.32
C CYS A 119 -3.99 -5.00 8.82
N THR A 120 -5.15 -4.65 8.29
CA THR A 120 -5.31 -4.25 6.90
C THR A 120 -5.24 -2.74 6.80
N LEU A 121 -4.26 -2.27 6.05
CA LEU A 121 -4.04 -0.86 5.76
C LEU A 121 -4.35 -0.58 4.29
N LEU A 122 -4.93 0.58 4.03
CA LEU A 122 -5.19 1.09 2.69
C LEU A 122 -4.25 2.27 2.45
N GLU A 123 -3.31 2.10 1.56
CA GLU A 123 -2.43 3.17 1.09
C GLU A 123 -3.03 3.77 -0.18
N CYS A 124 -3.61 4.95 -0.05
CA CYS A 124 -4.32 5.65 -1.11
C CYS A 124 -3.43 6.73 -1.73
N HIS A 125 -3.13 6.59 -3.01
CA HIS A 125 -2.53 7.64 -3.83
C HIS A 125 -3.68 8.45 -4.43
N VAL A 126 -3.83 9.70 -4.00
CA VAL A 126 -5.02 10.52 -4.31
C VAL A 126 -4.66 11.99 -4.37
N ASP A 127 -5.36 12.74 -5.23
CA ASP A 127 -5.23 14.18 -5.30
C ASP A 127 -6.20 14.85 -4.32
N LEU A 128 -5.66 15.59 -3.35
CA LEU A 128 -6.42 16.26 -2.29
C LEU A 128 -6.11 17.76 -2.26
N ASP A 129 -7.14 18.52 -1.93
CA ASP A 129 -7.02 19.92 -1.51
C ASP A 129 -7.15 19.96 0.02
N LEU A 130 -6.01 20.12 0.70
CA LEU A 130 -5.95 20.09 2.15
C LEU A 130 -5.81 21.53 2.69
N LYS A 131 -6.75 21.93 3.55
CA LYS A 131 -6.76 23.26 4.17
C LYS A 131 -5.44 23.53 4.90
N GLY A 132 -4.76 24.61 4.51
CA GLY A 132 -3.46 25.02 5.05
C GLY A 132 -2.26 24.42 4.32
N PHE A 133 -2.50 23.63 3.26
CA PHE A 133 -1.49 23.06 2.37
C PHE A 133 -1.92 23.20 0.90
N GLU A 134 -2.82 24.15 0.64
CA GLU A 134 -3.31 24.48 -0.70
C GLU A 134 -2.16 24.96 -1.60
N GLU A 135 -2.29 24.74 -2.89
CA GLU A 135 -1.43 25.41 -3.86
C GLU A 135 -1.86 26.88 -3.99
N VAL A 136 -0.89 27.76 -3.87
CA VAL A 136 -1.13 29.20 -3.99
C VAL A 136 -0.48 29.73 -5.27
N ASP A 137 -1.08 30.73 -5.87
CA ASP A 137 -0.52 31.48 -7.00
C ASP A 137 0.57 32.48 -6.54
N ASP A 138 1.13 33.21 -7.49
CA ASP A 138 2.16 34.23 -7.24
C ASP A 138 1.66 35.39 -6.33
N GLU A 139 0.33 35.54 -6.20
CA GLU A 139 -0.31 36.56 -5.39
C GLU A 139 -0.66 36.02 -3.96
N GLY A 140 -0.46 34.72 -3.72
CA GLY A 140 -0.71 34.06 -2.44
C GLY A 140 -2.14 33.58 -2.25
N GLU A 141 -2.97 33.59 -3.31
CA GLU A 141 -4.34 33.10 -3.28
C GLU A 141 -4.41 31.61 -3.62
N PRO A 142 -5.32 30.83 -2.97
CA PRO A 142 -5.49 29.42 -3.27
C PRO A 142 -5.95 29.18 -4.71
N THR A 143 -5.22 28.38 -5.46
CA THR A 143 -5.55 28.05 -6.87
C THR A 143 -6.70 27.04 -6.99
N GLY A 144 -7.05 26.34 -5.92
CA GLY A 144 -8.03 25.25 -5.91
C GLY A 144 -7.56 23.98 -6.64
N VAL A 145 -6.29 23.91 -7.01
CA VAL A 145 -5.67 22.71 -7.61
C VAL A 145 -5.45 21.67 -6.52
N LYS A 146 -5.91 20.45 -6.78
CA LYS A 146 -5.65 19.32 -5.89
C LYS A 146 -4.24 18.82 -6.09
N LEU A 147 -3.57 18.58 -4.98
CA LEU A 147 -2.18 18.14 -4.96
C LEU A 147 -2.09 16.65 -4.64
N PRO A 148 -1.10 15.93 -5.21
CA PRO A 148 -0.96 14.50 -4.99
C PRO A 148 -0.45 14.18 -3.58
N TYR A 149 -1.18 13.29 -2.89
CA TYR A 149 -0.84 12.79 -1.56
C TYR A 149 -0.88 11.27 -1.51
N VAL A 150 -0.10 10.70 -0.61
CA VAL A 150 -0.20 9.31 -0.18
C VAL A 150 -0.78 9.32 1.23
N VAL A 151 -1.99 8.77 1.37
CA VAL A 151 -2.71 8.68 2.63
C VAL A 151 -2.82 7.22 3.03
N THR A 152 -2.33 6.87 4.22
CA THR A 152 -2.50 5.53 4.76
C THR A 152 -3.56 5.54 5.84
N ILE A 153 -4.58 4.71 5.68
CA ILE A 153 -5.69 4.55 6.62
C ILE A 153 -5.83 3.09 7.04
N SER A 154 -6.28 2.88 8.26
CA SER A 154 -6.70 1.55 8.70
C SER A 154 -8.06 1.22 8.11
N GLN A 155 -8.20 0.07 7.46
CA GLN A 155 -9.47 -0.39 6.90
C GLN A 155 -10.53 -0.57 7.99
N ASP A 156 -10.13 -1.04 9.16
CA ASP A 156 -11.06 -1.47 10.21
C ASP A 156 -11.77 -0.32 10.92
N ASN A 157 -11.04 0.77 11.18
CA ASN A 157 -11.57 1.91 11.94
C ASN A 157 -11.54 3.23 11.18
N GLY A 158 -11.04 3.24 9.95
CA GLY A 158 -10.94 4.45 9.12
C GLY A 158 -9.97 5.51 9.65
N GLN A 159 -9.14 5.18 10.64
CA GLN A 159 -8.18 6.13 11.20
C GLN A 159 -7.01 6.35 10.25
N ILE A 160 -6.60 7.61 10.13
CA ILE A 160 -5.48 8.02 9.30
C ILE A 160 -4.17 7.79 10.07
N LEU A 161 -3.31 6.91 9.54
CA LEU A 161 -2.00 6.62 10.08
C LEU A 161 -0.93 7.58 9.55
N SER A 162 -0.98 7.94 8.27
CA SER A 162 -0.06 8.90 7.69
C SER A 162 -0.67 9.66 6.52
N ILE A 163 -0.20 10.89 6.32
CA ILE A 163 -0.45 11.69 5.12
C ILE A 163 0.90 12.25 4.69
N ARG A 164 1.28 11.97 3.45
CA ARG A 164 2.54 12.45 2.88
C ARG A 164 2.30 13.06 1.51
N ARG A 165 3.01 14.15 1.20
CA ARG A 165 3.00 14.71 -0.16
C ARG A 165 3.66 13.70 -1.11
N ASN A 166 2.99 13.43 -2.21
CA ASN A 166 3.55 12.62 -3.28
C ASN A 166 4.19 13.55 -4.32
N TYR A 167 5.51 13.49 -4.45
CA TYR A 167 6.23 14.22 -5.48
C TYR A 167 6.44 13.26 -6.65
N LYS A 168 5.71 13.51 -7.72
CA LYS A 168 5.93 12.81 -9.00
C LYS A 168 7.14 13.37 -9.74
#